data_a9ae6f749c4c0632c12d82170541fd82
#
_entry.id   a9ae6f749c4c0632c12d82170541fd82
#
_cell.length_a   1.000
_cell.length_b   1.000
_cell.length_c   1.000
_cell.angle_alpha   90.00
_cell.angle_beta   90.00
_cell.angle_gamma   90.00
#
_symmetry.space_group_name_H-M   'P 1'
#
loop_
_entity.id
_entity.type
_entity.pdbx_description
1 polymer ?
#
loop_
_entity_poly.entity_id
_entity_poly.type
_entity_poly.pdbx_seq_one_letter_code
_entity_poly.pdbx_strand_id
1 'polypeptide(L)'
;MNRLDVEIVSYSELEREYEGEIAVAEGKMKIQIEDDLKFGESSKRFTVEATCQVLLVEDEDDLTWNLTSMTVDRYDFKCFDKDDTVITADEESVLISHLDSTYEEQYRQLELLVSQDVRL
;
A
#
# COMPACT_ATOMS: atom_id res chain seq x y z
N MET A 1 15.63 7.24 11.94
CA MET A 1 14.89 7.79 10.79
C MET A 1 13.98 6.70 10.25
N ASN A 2 12.66 6.94 10.31
CA ASN A 2 11.69 5.96 9.81
C ASN A 2 11.71 5.96 8.29
N ARG A 3 11.84 4.78 7.71
CA ARG A 3 11.86 4.62 6.27
C ARG A 3 10.73 3.70 5.86
N LEU A 4 9.74 4.27 5.19
CA LEU A 4 8.59 3.55 4.67
C LEU A 4 8.89 3.09 3.24
N ASP A 5 8.75 1.80 2.99
CA ASP A 5 8.88 1.23 1.65
C ASP A 5 7.58 0.52 1.28
N VAL A 6 7.06 0.83 0.08
CA VAL A 6 5.83 0.24 -0.44
C VAL A 6 6.14 -0.56 -1.71
N GLU A 7 5.60 -1.76 -1.81
CA GLU A 7 5.70 -2.60 -3.00
C GLU A 7 4.33 -3.15 -3.39
N ILE A 8 4.10 -3.34 -4.69
CA ILE A 8 2.87 -3.97 -5.19
C ILE A 8 3.05 -5.49 -5.11
N VAL A 9 2.14 -6.17 -4.39
CA VAL A 9 2.12 -7.62 -4.30
C VAL A 9 1.29 -8.22 -5.44
N SER A 10 0.09 -7.69 -5.63
CA SER A 10 -0.79 -8.20 -6.68
C SER A 10 -1.85 -7.15 -7.04
N TYR A 11 -2.30 -7.17 -8.27
CA TYR A 11 -3.41 -6.33 -8.75
C TYR A 11 -4.34 -7.10 -9.69
N SER A 12 -4.42 -8.42 -9.53
CA SER A 12 -5.21 -9.29 -10.40
C SER A 12 -6.72 -9.09 -10.32
N GLU A 13 -7.19 -8.39 -9.28
CA GLU A 13 -8.61 -8.08 -9.11
C GLU A 13 -9.02 -6.75 -9.73
N LEU A 14 -8.11 -6.05 -10.43
CA LEU A 14 -8.43 -4.82 -11.13
C LEU A 14 -9.14 -5.10 -12.45
N GLU A 15 -10.28 -4.46 -12.66
CA GLU A 15 -11.06 -4.56 -13.88
C GLU A 15 -10.96 -3.28 -14.69
N ARG A 16 -10.59 -3.41 -15.95
CA ARG A 16 -10.48 -2.29 -16.88
C ARG A 16 -11.86 -2.01 -17.52
N GLU A 17 -12.30 -0.78 -17.42
CA GLU A 17 -13.54 -0.30 -18.02
C GLU A 17 -13.29 1.02 -18.77
N TYR A 18 -14.26 1.46 -19.52
CA TYR A 18 -14.21 2.76 -20.21
C TYR A 18 -15.33 3.66 -19.72
N GLU A 19 -14.99 4.88 -19.32
CA GLU A 19 -15.92 5.97 -19.06
C GLU A 19 -15.78 6.96 -20.22
N GLY A 20 -16.65 6.84 -21.23
CA GLY A 20 -16.48 7.58 -22.47
C GLY A 20 -15.24 7.10 -23.23
N GLU A 21 -14.31 8.00 -23.48
CA GLU A 21 -13.04 7.70 -24.16
C GLU A 21 -11.90 7.39 -23.19
N ILE A 22 -12.13 7.52 -21.88
CA ILE A 22 -11.12 7.36 -20.86
C ILE A 22 -11.16 5.93 -20.30
N ALA A 23 -10.02 5.26 -20.33
CA ALA A 23 -9.88 3.95 -19.68
C ALA A 23 -9.68 4.13 -18.18
N VAL A 24 -10.45 3.42 -17.40
CA VAL A 24 -10.33 3.38 -15.95
C VAL A 24 -10.19 1.94 -15.50
N ALA A 25 -9.49 1.72 -14.38
CA ALA A 25 -9.40 0.43 -13.76
C ALA A 25 -9.76 0.58 -12.28
N GLU A 26 -10.72 -0.20 -11.83
CA GLU A 26 -11.19 -0.17 -10.45
C GLU A 26 -11.17 -1.58 -9.89
N GLY A 27 -10.78 -1.70 -8.64
CA GLY A 27 -10.77 -2.99 -7.96
C GLY A 27 -9.82 -3.00 -6.78
N LYS A 28 -9.32 -4.19 -6.47
CA LYS A 28 -8.48 -4.40 -5.29
C LYS A 28 -7.03 -4.63 -5.67
N MET A 29 -6.16 -4.06 -4.87
CA MET A 29 -4.73 -4.21 -4.98
C MET A 29 -4.16 -4.55 -3.61
N LYS A 30 -3.23 -5.50 -3.58
CA LYS A 30 -2.47 -5.81 -2.37
C LYS A 30 -1.11 -5.16 -2.46
N ILE A 31 -0.77 -4.43 -1.41
CA ILE A 31 0.54 -3.79 -1.30
C ILE A 31 1.23 -4.28 -0.02
N GLN A 32 2.55 -4.33 -0.06
CA GLN A 32 3.38 -4.62 1.10
C GLN A 32 4.01 -3.33 1.57
N ILE A 33 3.87 -3.04 2.86
CA ILE A 33 4.46 -1.86 3.49
C ILE A 33 5.48 -2.34 4.52
N GLU A 34 6.73 -1.88 4.36
CA GLU A 34 7.79 -2.12 5.34
C GLU A 34 8.13 -0.80 6.02
N ASP A 35 8.22 -0.83 7.34
CA ASP A 35 8.56 0.35 8.13
C ASP A 35 9.21 -0.06 9.44
N ASP A 36 9.92 0.87 10.05
CA ASP A 36 10.53 0.72 11.36
C ASP A 36 9.73 1.55 12.35
N LEU A 37 9.38 0.96 13.50
CA LEU A 37 8.67 1.68 14.56
C LEU A 37 9.34 1.43 15.90
N LYS A 38 9.47 2.49 16.68
CA LYS A 38 9.99 2.42 18.04
C LYS A 38 8.88 2.14 19.04
N PHE A 39 9.07 1.07 19.81
CA PHE A 39 8.22 0.75 20.96
C PHE A 39 9.05 0.94 22.22
N GLY A 40 8.91 2.11 22.88
CA GLY A 40 9.75 2.44 24.02
C GLY A 40 11.22 2.57 23.61
N GLU A 41 12.10 1.74 24.20
CA GLU A 41 13.53 1.69 23.86
C GLU A 41 13.84 0.70 22.74
N SER A 42 12.86 -0.12 22.35
CA SER A 42 13.03 -1.13 21.32
C SER A 42 12.61 -0.59 19.96
N SER A 43 13.39 -0.93 18.94
CA SER A 43 13.03 -0.63 17.54
C SER A 43 12.69 -1.95 16.87
N LYS A 44 11.52 -2.01 16.24
CA LYS A 44 11.08 -3.19 15.48
C LYS A 44 10.80 -2.82 14.05
N ARG A 45 11.32 -3.63 13.14
CA ARG A 45 10.94 -3.57 11.74
C ARG A 45 9.71 -4.46 11.55
N PHE A 46 8.71 -3.94 10.87
CA PHE A 46 7.51 -4.73 10.60
C PHE A 46 7.18 -4.68 9.11
N THR A 47 6.48 -5.72 8.67
CA THR A 47 5.93 -5.81 7.34
C THR A 47 4.42 -5.99 7.45
N VAL A 48 3.70 -5.18 6.69
CA VAL A 48 2.24 -5.20 6.64
C VAL A 48 1.82 -5.43 5.21
N GLU A 49 0.88 -6.34 5.00
CA GLU A 49 0.19 -6.47 3.72
C GLU A 49 -1.14 -5.74 3.83
N ALA A 50 -1.31 -4.71 3.02
CA ALA A 50 -2.54 -3.93 2.98
C ALA A 50 -3.35 -4.31 1.75
N THR A 51 -4.64 -4.57 1.95
CA THR A 51 -5.59 -4.76 0.86
C THR A 51 -6.31 -3.45 0.64
N CYS A 52 -6.15 -2.88 -0.55
CA CYS A 52 -6.67 -1.56 -0.89
C CYS A 52 -7.67 -1.62 -2.02
N GLN A 53 -8.69 -0.78 -1.95
CA GLN A 53 -9.51 -0.47 -3.12
C GLN A 53 -8.87 0.71 -3.83
N VAL A 54 -8.64 0.58 -5.12
CA VAL A 54 -7.95 1.61 -5.91
C VAL A 54 -8.76 1.96 -7.15
N LEU A 55 -8.61 3.21 -7.59
CA LEU A 55 -9.11 3.68 -8.87
C LEU A 55 -7.93 4.22 -9.66
N LEU A 56 -7.72 3.66 -10.84
CA LEU A 56 -6.67 4.05 -11.76
C LEU A 56 -7.28 4.63 -13.02
N VAL A 57 -6.66 5.68 -13.55
CA VAL A 57 -7.07 6.31 -14.81
C VAL A 57 -5.88 6.28 -15.76
N GLU A 58 -6.10 5.81 -16.98
CA GLU A 58 -5.06 5.78 -18.01
C GLU A 58 -4.79 7.17 -18.56
N ASP A 59 -3.50 7.53 -18.63
CA ASP A 59 -3.07 8.75 -19.29
C ASP A 59 -3.06 8.52 -20.80
N GLU A 60 -3.77 9.35 -21.56
CA GLU A 60 -3.89 9.23 -23.00
C GLU A 60 -2.55 9.42 -23.74
N ASP A 61 -1.68 10.28 -23.20
CA ASP A 61 -0.42 10.63 -23.85
C ASP A 61 0.67 9.58 -23.59
N ASP A 62 0.79 9.10 -22.37
CA ASP A 62 1.88 8.22 -21.94
C ASP A 62 1.49 6.74 -21.88
N LEU A 63 0.20 6.43 -22.00
CA LEU A 63 -0.35 5.07 -21.84
C LEU A 63 0.01 4.43 -20.50
N THR A 64 0.23 5.26 -19.48
CA THR A 64 0.49 4.82 -18.11
C THR A 64 -0.76 4.95 -17.25
N TRP A 65 -0.79 4.21 -16.16
CA TRP A 65 -1.88 4.30 -15.19
C TRP A 65 -1.56 5.30 -14.09
N ASN A 66 -2.51 6.13 -13.77
CA ASN A 66 -2.40 7.11 -12.68
C ASN A 66 -3.33 6.71 -11.54
N LEU A 67 -2.78 6.63 -10.33
CA LEU A 67 -3.58 6.37 -9.14
C LEU A 67 -4.36 7.62 -8.77
N THR A 68 -5.69 7.52 -8.72
CA THR A 68 -6.57 8.65 -8.38
C THR A 68 -7.26 8.48 -7.03
N SER A 69 -7.38 7.26 -6.54
CA SER A 69 -8.02 6.97 -5.25
C SER A 69 -7.45 5.69 -4.66
N MET A 70 -7.25 5.70 -3.35
CA MET A 70 -6.82 4.53 -2.59
C MET A 70 -7.54 4.52 -1.25
N THR A 71 -8.20 3.42 -0.93
CA THR A 71 -8.81 3.19 0.38
C THR A 71 -8.33 1.85 0.91
N VAL A 72 -7.75 1.87 2.10
CA VAL A 72 -7.29 0.63 2.72
C VAL A 72 -8.46 -0.08 3.40
N ASP A 73 -8.73 -1.32 2.99
CA ASP A 73 -9.77 -2.14 3.58
C ASP A 73 -9.30 -2.80 4.87
N ARG A 74 -8.08 -3.34 4.85
CA ARG A 74 -7.51 -4.01 6.01
C ARG A 74 -6.00 -4.08 5.92
N TYR A 75 -5.38 -4.28 7.10
CA TYR A 75 -3.97 -4.56 7.24
C TYR A 75 -3.78 -5.97 7.80
N ASP A 76 -2.94 -6.78 7.16
CA ASP A 76 -2.51 -8.07 7.68
C ASP A 76 -1.05 -7.92 8.16
N PHE A 77 -0.85 -8.03 9.47
CA PHE A 77 0.44 -7.74 10.09
C PHE A 77 1.35 -8.97 10.08
N LYS A 78 2.58 -8.74 9.62
CA LYS A 78 3.67 -9.70 9.72
C LYS A 78 4.84 -8.98 10.38
N CYS A 79 5.33 -9.50 11.51
CA CYS A 79 6.48 -8.91 12.17
C CYS A 79 7.74 -9.65 11.75
N PHE A 80 8.69 -8.92 11.17
CA PHE A 80 10.03 -9.42 10.92
C PHE A 80 10.97 -8.86 11.99
N ASP A 81 11.05 -9.59 13.06
CA ASP A 81 12.12 -9.45 14.01
C ASP A 81 13.00 -10.69 13.85
N LYS A 82 14.22 -10.66 14.36
CA LYS A 82 15.15 -11.80 14.35
C LYS A 82 14.58 -13.07 14.99
N ASP A 83 13.54 -12.93 15.80
CA ASP A 83 12.95 -13.99 16.60
C ASP A 83 11.51 -14.35 16.16
N ASP A 84 11.04 -13.86 15.00
CA ASP A 84 9.67 -14.04 14.51
C ASP A 84 8.61 -13.71 15.57
N THR A 85 8.83 -12.62 16.31
CA THR A 85 7.98 -12.25 17.43
C THR A 85 6.58 -11.82 16.94
N VAL A 86 5.55 -12.42 17.51
CA VAL A 86 4.17 -12.07 17.19
C VAL A 86 3.86 -10.66 17.72
N ILE A 87 3.22 -9.85 16.87
CA ILE A 87 2.76 -8.52 17.27
C ILE A 87 1.64 -8.68 18.29
N THR A 88 1.75 -7.99 19.43
CA THR A 88 0.69 -7.97 20.45
C THR A 88 -0.45 -7.06 20.01
N ALA A 89 -1.63 -7.22 20.64
CA ALA A 89 -2.78 -6.37 20.34
C ALA A 89 -2.50 -4.88 20.61
N ASP A 90 -1.75 -4.56 21.65
CA ASP A 90 -1.37 -3.19 21.96
C ASP A 90 -0.41 -2.61 20.90
N GLU A 91 0.57 -3.40 20.47
CA GLU A 91 1.49 -3.03 19.40
C GLU A 91 0.76 -2.83 18.08
N GLU A 92 -0.21 -3.70 17.78
CA GLU A 92 -1.02 -3.60 16.57
C GLU A 92 -1.80 -2.28 16.52
N SER A 93 -2.39 -1.85 17.66
CA SER A 93 -3.10 -0.57 17.74
C SER A 93 -2.17 0.61 17.45
N VAL A 94 -0.94 0.58 17.97
CA VAL A 94 0.06 1.61 17.71
C VAL A 94 0.45 1.62 16.24
N LEU A 95 0.62 0.43 15.65
CA LEU A 95 0.97 0.30 14.23
C LEU A 95 -0.13 0.83 13.32
N ILE A 96 -1.40 0.55 13.62
CA ILE A 96 -2.52 1.07 12.83
C ILE A 96 -2.51 2.60 12.84
N SER A 97 -2.33 3.21 14.01
CA SER A 97 -2.23 4.67 14.12
C SER A 97 -1.06 5.22 13.33
N HIS A 98 0.07 4.54 13.37
CA HIS A 98 1.26 4.91 12.60
C HIS A 98 1.01 4.81 11.09
N LEU A 99 0.40 3.71 10.64
CA LEU A 99 0.06 3.52 9.23
C LEU A 99 -0.93 4.57 8.75
N ASP A 100 -1.93 4.90 9.55
CA ASP A 100 -2.88 5.96 9.21
C ASP A 100 -2.17 7.32 9.08
N SER A 101 -1.19 7.60 9.93
CA SER A 101 -0.43 8.86 9.88
C SER A 101 0.51 8.92 8.67
N THR A 102 0.87 7.79 8.08
CA THR A 102 1.77 7.71 6.91
C THR A 102 1.01 7.49 5.60
N TYR A 103 -0.30 7.62 5.61
CA TYR A 103 -1.16 7.37 4.43
C TYR A 103 -0.71 8.14 3.19
N GLU A 104 -0.38 9.42 3.32
CA GLU A 104 0.06 10.25 2.20
C GLU A 104 1.35 9.73 1.56
N GLU A 105 2.28 9.26 2.37
CA GLU A 105 3.53 8.67 1.88
C GLU A 105 3.27 7.33 1.19
N GLN A 106 2.39 6.51 1.74
CA GLN A 106 1.96 5.25 1.11
C GLN A 106 1.34 5.54 -0.26
N TYR A 107 0.44 6.52 -0.33
CA TYR A 107 -0.22 6.93 -1.56
C TYR A 107 0.79 7.39 -2.60
N ARG A 108 1.72 8.24 -2.21
CA ARG A 108 2.75 8.80 -3.10
C ARG A 108 3.65 7.71 -3.68
N GLN A 109 4.09 6.78 -2.85
CA GLN A 109 4.92 5.66 -3.31
C GLN A 109 4.13 4.73 -4.23
N LEU A 110 2.88 4.44 -3.89
CA LEU A 110 2.03 3.60 -4.73
C LEU A 110 1.73 4.28 -6.06
N GLU A 111 1.51 5.58 -6.07
CA GLU A 111 1.29 6.35 -7.30
C GLU A 111 2.47 6.18 -8.27
N LEU A 112 3.70 6.25 -7.78
CA LEU A 112 4.89 6.04 -8.60
C LEU A 112 4.97 4.60 -9.13
N LEU A 113 4.70 3.61 -8.29
CA LEU A 113 4.73 2.20 -8.68
C LEU A 113 3.66 1.88 -9.73
N VAL A 114 2.47 2.43 -9.56
CA VAL A 114 1.36 2.24 -10.49
C VAL A 114 1.74 2.75 -11.89
N SER A 115 2.35 3.92 -11.97
CA SER A 115 2.74 4.50 -13.26
C SER A 115 3.87 3.71 -13.94
N GLN A 116 4.70 2.99 -13.18
CA GLN A 116 5.85 2.26 -13.70
C GLN A 116 5.57 0.78 -13.96
N ASP A 117 4.83 0.13 -13.07
CA ASP A 117 4.76 -1.32 -13.00
C ASP A 117 3.41 -1.93 -13.42
N VAL A 118 2.32 -1.18 -13.31
CA VAL A 118 1.00 -1.73 -13.62
C VAL A 118 0.79 -1.80 -15.13
N ARG A 119 0.45 -3.00 -15.59
CA ARG A 119 0.12 -3.30 -17.01
C ARG A 119 -1.23 -4.01 -17.04
N LEU A 120 -2.22 -3.35 -17.55
CA LEU A 120 -3.57 -3.90 -17.66
C LEU A 120 -4.02 -4.02 -19.12
#